data_898aeceace5ae46f91afbeef07b4cfba
#
_entry.id   898aeceace5ae46f91afbeef07b4cfba
#
_cell.length_a   1.000
_cell.length_b   1.000
_cell.length_c   1.000
_cell.angle_alpha   90.00
_cell.angle_beta   90.00
_cell.angle_gamma   90.00
#
_symmetry.space_group_name_H-M   'P 1'
#
loop_
_entity.id
_entity.type
_entity.pdbx_description
1 polymer ?
#
loop_
_entity_poly.entity_id
_entity_poly.type
_entity_poly.pdbx_seq_one_letter_code
_entity_poly.pdbx_strand_id
1 'polypeptide(L)'
;RNFGRNTHDKIRDTCLMELLYATGMRVSELLSLPVSAARGQPEMLLILGKGRKERLVPLSVSAKIALTEWIQLWDLQYEGMEGRGKSKSSYLFPSRGASGFLTRHWFYARIKKLAVFAGVSPAKVTPHILRHVFATHLLAGGADLRSIQTMLGHSDIATTEIYTHVVADHLTKLVVDHHPLSKGRRNSSGKISSEGQ
;
A
#
# COMPACT_ATOMS: atom_id res chain seq x y z
N ARG A 1 25.06 1.37 -8.42
CA ARG A 1 24.27 1.93 -9.56
C ARG A 1 22.89 2.23 -9.01
N ASN A 2 22.56 3.51 -8.90
CA ASN A 2 21.32 4.00 -8.30
C ASN A 2 20.10 3.45 -9.05
N PHE A 3 19.39 2.53 -8.43
CA PHE A 3 18.06 2.14 -8.86
C PHE A 3 17.09 3.26 -8.48
N GLY A 4 16.46 3.82 -9.47
CA GLY A 4 15.73 5.07 -9.31
C GLY A 4 16.65 6.25 -9.53
N ARG A 5 16.94 6.53 -10.79
CA ARG A 5 17.74 7.72 -11.20
C ARG A 5 17.10 9.04 -10.74
N ASN A 6 15.92 8.96 -10.12
CA ASN A 6 15.15 10.08 -9.66
C ASN A 6 14.53 9.74 -8.30
N THR A 7 14.67 10.60 -7.33
CA THR A 7 14.02 10.54 -6.01
C THR A 7 12.52 10.26 -6.14
N HIS A 8 11.87 10.81 -7.17
CA HIS A 8 10.49 10.56 -7.53
C HIS A 8 10.18 9.07 -7.75
N ASP A 9 10.97 8.38 -8.55
CA ASP A 9 10.77 6.95 -8.83
C ASP A 9 10.90 6.11 -7.56
N LYS A 10 11.85 6.45 -6.69
CA LYS A 10 12.07 5.75 -5.43
C LYS A 10 10.87 5.92 -4.49
N ILE A 11 10.38 7.14 -4.30
CA ILE A 11 9.24 7.44 -3.43
C ILE A 11 7.97 6.74 -3.97
N ARG A 12 7.70 6.83 -5.28
CA ARG A 12 6.57 6.12 -5.92
C ARG A 12 6.65 4.61 -5.69
N ASP A 13 7.79 4.01 -5.97
CA ASP A 13 7.97 2.56 -5.86
C ASP A 13 7.85 2.09 -4.41
N THR A 14 8.38 2.85 -3.45
CA THR A 14 8.21 2.59 -2.02
C THR A 14 6.71 2.64 -1.66
N CYS A 15 5.99 3.67 -2.08
CA CYS A 15 4.56 3.77 -1.82
C CYS A 15 3.77 2.61 -2.44
N LEU A 16 4.04 2.24 -3.69
CA LEU A 16 3.41 1.10 -4.37
C LEU A 16 3.64 -0.20 -3.59
N MET A 17 4.86 -0.47 -3.16
CA MET A 17 5.22 -1.70 -2.45
C MET A 17 4.64 -1.75 -1.04
N GLU A 18 4.72 -0.64 -0.30
CA GLU A 18 4.17 -0.54 1.05
C GLU A 18 2.64 -0.71 1.04
N LEU A 19 1.93 -0.04 0.12
CA LEU A 19 0.48 -0.20 0.00
C LEU A 19 0.10 -1.63 -0.39
N LEU A 20 0.78 -2.23 -1.37
CA LEU A 20 0.47 -3.59 -1.80
C LEU A 20 0.68 -4.60 -0.67
N TYR A 21 1.78 -4.47 0.07
CA TYR A 21 2.13 -5.37 1.15
C TYR A 21 1.29 -5.12 2.41
N ALA A 22 0.97 -3.87 2.74
CA ALA A 22 0.17 -3.56 3.93
C ALA A 22 -1.31 -3.93 3.80
N THR A 23 -1.85 -3.97 2.58
CA THR A 23 -3.29 -4.11 2.34
C THR A 23 -3.68 -5.42 1.65
N GLY A 24 -2.71 -6.09 1.02
CA GLY A 24 -2.98 -7.26 0.21
C GLY A 24 -3.94 -7.02 -0.97
N MET A 25 -4.18 -5.77 -1.37
CA MET A 25 -5.08 -5.44 -2.47
C MET A 25 -4.61 -6.04 -3.80
N ARG A 26 -5.51 -6.16 -4.78
CA ARG A 26 -5.13 -6.55 -6.14
C ARG A 26 -4.37 -5.43 -6.82
N VAL A 27 -3.41 -5.77 -7.70
CA VAL A 27 -2.64 -4.75 -8.45
C VAL A 27 -3.54 -3.80 -9.22
N SER A 28 -4.60 -4.32 -9.84
CA SER A 28 -5.55 -3.44 -10.55
C SER A 28 -6.24 -2.44 -9.63
N GLU A 29 -6.58 -2.85 -8.41
CA GLU A 29 -7.17 -1.97 -7.40
C GLU A 29 -6.16 -0.89 -6.95
N LEU A 30 -4.92 -1.29 -6.68
CA LEU A 30 -3.84 -0.37 -6.31
C LEU A 30 -3.58 0.69 -7.39
N LEU A 31 -3.44 0.26 -8.64
CA LEU A 31 -3.07 1.16 -9.73
C LEU A 31 -4.20 2.12 -10.12
N SER A 32 -5.46 1.72 -9.93
CA SER A 32 -6.64 2.55 -10.20
C SER A 32 -7.14 3.34 -8.98
N LEU A 33 -6.40 3.33 -7.86
CA LEU A 33 -6.79 4.14 -6.69
C LEU A 33 -6.90 5.63 -7.07
N PRO A 34 -8.01 6.28 -6.71
CA PRO A 34 -8.13 7.71 -6.88
C PRO A 34 -7.23 8.44 -5.86
N VAL A 35 -6.65 9.56 -6.28
CA VAL A 35 -5.82 10.37 -5.38
C VAL A 35 -6.61 10.89 -4.17
N SER A 36 -7.91 11.09 -4.33
CA SER A 36 -8.81 11.52 -3.24
C SER A 36 -8.87 10.52 -2.08
N ALA A 37 -8.75 9.21 -2.36
CA ALA A 37 -8.74 8.19 -1.31
C ALA A 37 -7.49 8.24 -0.42
N ALA A 38 -6.42 8.88 -0.88
CA ALA A 38 -5.15 8.97 -0.19
C ALA A 38 -4.95 10.30 0.55
N ARG A 39 -5.85 11.26 0.37
CA ARG A 39 -5.76 12.59 1.00
C ARG A 39 -6.25 12.58 2.44
N GLY A 40 -5.76 13.53 3.24
CA GLY A 40 -6.18 13.69 4.65
C GLY A 40 -5.57 12.66 5.61
N GLN A 41 -4.47 11.98 5.21
CA GLN A 41 -3.76 10.99 6.03
C GLN A 41 -4.70 9.87 6.54
N PRO A 42 -5.34 9.12 5.64
CA PRO A 42 -6.34 8.13 6.02
C PRO A 42 -5.74 7.00 6.87
N GLU A 43 -6.47 6.57 7.88
CA GLU A 43 -6.16 5.34 8.62
C GLU A 43 -6.52 4.09 7.82
N MET A 44 -7.49 4.21 6.93
CA MET A 44 -8.01 3.13 6.10
C MET A 44 -8.21 3.62 4.66
N LEU A 45 -8.03 2.70 3.69
CA LEU A 45 -8.35 2.96 2.29
C LEU A 45 -9.66 2.29 1.91
N LEU A 46 -10.55 3.05 1.27
CA LEU A 46 -11.72 2.51 0.60
C LEU A 46 -11.29 1.95 -0.76
N ILE A 47 -11.45 0.65 -0.95
CA ILE A 47 -11.05 -0.06 -2.17
C ILE A 47 -12.28 -0.55 -2.91
N LEU A 48 -12.36 -0.20 -4.19
CA LEU A 48 -13.40 -0.67 -5.09
C LEU A 48 -12.96 -1.98 -5.76
N GLY A 49 -13.58 -3.09 -5.36
CA GLY A 49 -13.28 -4.42 -5.88
C GLY A 49 -14.11 -4.82 -7.11
N LYS A 50 -14.03 -6.09 -7.49
CA LYS A 50 -14.83 -6.65 -8.59
C LYS A 50 -16.34 -6.50 -8.29
N GLY A 51 -17.08 -6.09 -9.29
CA GLY A 51 -18.54 -5.87 -9.17
C GLY A 51 -18.89 -4.60 -8.38
N ARG A 52 -17.97 -3.63 -8.30
CA ARG A 52 -18.13 -2.38 -7.54
C ARG A 52 -18.37 -2.57 -6.03
N LYS A 53 -18.01 -3.74 -5.50
CA LYS A 53 -18.06 -3.98 -4.05
C LYS A 53 -16.97 -3.20 -3.37
N GLU A 54 -17.35 -2.40 -2.39
CA GLU A 54 -16.43 -1.59 -1.59
C GLU A 54 -15.96 -2.35 -0.36
N ARG A 55 -14.71 -2.12 0.03
CA ARG A 55 -14.19 -2.58 1.31
C ARG A 55 -13.18 -1.60 1.88
N LEU A 56 -13.14 -1.49 3.20
CA LEU A 56 -12.13 -0.72 3.92
C LEU A 56 -10.96 -1.63 4.29
N VAL A 57 -9.75 -1.13 4.07
CA VAL A 57 -8.52 -1.84 4.42
C VAL A 57 -7.62 -0.90 5.22
N PRO A 58 -7.20 -1.30 6.44
CA PRO A 58 -6.35 -0.47 7.27
C PRO A 58 -4.94 -0.35 6.71
N LEU A 59 -4.31 0.78 6.98
CA LEU A 59 -2.93 1.05 6.60
C LEU A 59 -1.98 0.80 7.78
N SER A 60 -0.87 0.11 7.51
CA SER A 60 0.24 0.05 8.45
C SER A 60 0.93 1.42 8.59
N VAL A 61 1.69 1.61 9.66
CA VAL A 61 2.44 2.86 9.89
C VAL A 61 3.38 3.17 8.72
N SER A 62 4.10 2.16 8.20
CA SER A 62 4.99 2.33 7.07
C SER A 62 4.25 2.72 5.78
N ALA A 63 3.08 2.12 5.53
CA ALA A 63 2.25 2.47 4.39
C ALA A 63 1.72 3.91 4.47
N LYS A 64 1.32 4.37 5.67
CA LYS A 64 0.90 5.77 5.90
C LYS A 64 2.03 6.76 5.65
N ILE A 65 3.23 6.47 6.12
CA ILE A 65 4.42 7.31 5.88
C ILE A 65 4.71 7.38 4.38
N ALA A 66 4.81 6.23 3.70
CA ALA A 66 5.10 6.17 2.28
C ALA A 66 4.02 6.87 1.43
N LEU A 67 2.75 6.75 1.84
CA LEU A 67 1.64 7.43 1.20
C LEU A 67 1.72 8.95 1.36
N THR A 68 2.05 9.43 2.55
CA THR A 68 2.24 10.86 2.84
C THR A 68 3.36 11.45 1.99
N GLU A 69 4.53 10.79 1.95
CA GLU A 69 5.66 11.22 1.13
C GLU A 69 5.31 11.26 -0.35
N TRP A 70 4.56 10.26 -0.84
CA TRP A 70 4.12 10.22 -2.22
C TRP A 70 3.11 11.33 -2.55
N ILE A 71 2.13 11.61 -1.68
CA ILE A 71 1.15 12.66 -1.88
C ILE A 71 1.80 14.05 -1.91
N GLN A 72 2.75 14.31 -1.01
CA GLN A 72 3.51 15.58 -1.03
C GLN A 72 4.23 15.78 -2.37
N LEU A 73 4.90 14.74 -2.87
CA LEU A 73 5.57 14.79 -4.16
C LEU A 73 4.58 14.89 -5.33
N TRP A 74 3.45 14.22 -5.23
CA TRP A 74 2.36 14.28 -6.19
C TRP A 74 1.80 15.71 -6.31
N ASP A 75 1.55 16.37 -5.18
CA ASP A 75 1.05 17.75 -5.15
C ASP A 75 2.05 18.71 -5.78
N LEU A 76 3.33 18.65 -5.41
CA LEU A 76 4.38 19.46 -6.02
C LEU A 76 4.46 19.29 -7.55
N GLN A 77 4.20 18.09 -8.04
CA GLN A 77 4.31 17.80 -9.48
C GLN A 77 3.08 18.21 -10.27
N TYR A 78 1.88 18.14 -9.68
CA TYR A 78 0.61 18.28 -10.36
C TYR A 78 -0.16 19.56 -10.01
N GLU A 79 0.12 20.22 -8.87
CA GLU A 79 -0.48 21.52 -8.53
C GLU A 79 0.00 22.66 -9.45
N GLY A 80 1.24 22.60 -9.95
CA GLY A 80 1.76 23.57 -10.92
C GLY A 80 1.23 23.42 -12.35
N MET A 81 0.31 22.49 -12.62
CA MET A 81 -0.21 22.21 -13.95
C MET A 81 -1.57 22.87 -14.26
N GLU A 82 -2.25 23.46 -13.28
CA GLU A 82 -3.58 24.08 -13.46
C GLU A 82 -3.61 25.27 -14.42
N GLY A 83 -2.45 25.84 -14.79
CA GLY A 83 -2.37 26.94 -15.78
C GLY A 83 -1.99 26.53 -17.21
N ARG A 84 -1.72 25.24 -17.47
CA ARG A 84 -1.14 24.77 -18.75
C ARG A 84 -2.06 23.88 -19.59
N GLY A 85 -3.37 23.93 -19.37
CA GLY A 85 -4.36 23.16 -20.16
C GLY A 85 -4.29 21.65 -19.94
N LYS A 86 -3.62 21.17 -18.92
CA LYS A 86 -3.57 19.74 -18.54
C LYS A 86 -4.44 19.52 -17.32
N SER A 87 -5.46 18.70 -17.47
CA SER A 87 -6.31 18.27 -16.36
C SER A 87 -5.47 17.54 -15.31
N LYS A 88 -5.69 17.88 -14.04
CA LYS A 88 -5.13 17.19 -12.89
C LYS A 88 -5.53 15.71 -12.95
N SER A 89 -4.58 14.80 -12.79
CA SER A 89 -4.91 13.38 -12.76
C SER A 89 -5.82 13.06 -11.56
N SER A 90 -6.85 12.25 -11.77
CA SER A 90 -7.71 11.73 -10.70
C SER A 90 -7.11 10.51 -9.99
N TYR A 91 -6.00 9.96 -10.50
CA TYR A 91 -5.39 8.73 -9.99
C TYR A 91 -4.18 8.99 -9.11
N LEU A 92 -4.02 8.14 -8.09
CA LEU A 92 -2.89 8.19 -7.17
C LEU A 92 -1.56 7.89 -7.89
N PHE A 93 -1.58 6.97 -8.86
CA PHE A 93 -0.40 6.60 -9.66
C PHE A 93 -0.64 6.92 -11.15
N PRO A 94 -0.54 8.19 -11.53
CA PRO A 94 -0.89 8.62 -12.87
C PRO A 94 0.09 8.14 -13.95
N SER A 95 -0.42 8.01 -15.16
CA SER A 95 0.35 7.70 -16.37
C SER A 95 -0.15 8.51 -17.55
N ARG A 96 0.72 8.73 -18.54
CA ARG A 96 0.36 9.36 -19.81
C ARG A 96 -0.35 8.41 -20.79
N GLY A 97 -0.49 7.12 -20.43
CA GLY A 97 -1.20 6.15 -21.26
C GLY A 97 -2.71 6.38 -21.28
N ALA A 98 -3.43 5.70 -22.17
CA ALA A 98 -4.87 5.83 -22.36
C ALA A 98 -5.71 5.59 -21.10
N SER A 99 -5.23 4.74 -20.17
CA SER A 99 -5.90 4.47 -18.90
C SER A 99 -5.81 5.63 -17.89
N GLY A 100 -4.90 6.59 -18.10
CA GLY A 100 -4.61 7.66 -17.16
C GLY A 100 -3.82 7.25 -15.90
N PHE A 101 -3.61 5.96 -15.68
CA PHE A 101 -2.84 5.41 -14.56
C PHE A 101 -1.85 4.33 -15.01
N LEU A 102 -0.93 3.93 -14.12
CA LEU A 102 0.08 2.91 -14.41
C LEU A 102 -0.58 1.57 -14.76
N THR A 103 -0.07 0.89 -15.79
CA THR A 103 -0.62 -0.40 -16.23
C THR A 103 -0.10 -1.55 -15.38
N ARG A 104 -0.85 -2.66 -15.34
CA ARG A 104 -0.39 -3.91 -14.73
C ARG A 104 0.92 -4.40 -15.34
N HIS A 105 1.07 -4.29 -16.66
CA HIS A 105 2.30 -4.68 -17.36
C HIS A 105 3.51 -3.86 -16.87
N TRP A 106 3.35 -2.54 -16.76
CA TRP A 106 4.38 -1.67 -16.20
C TRP A 106 4.76 -2.09 -14.77
N PHE A 107 3.76 -2.35 -13.91
CA PHE A 107 3.99 -2.76 -12.54
C PHE A 107 4.73 -4.10 -12.44
N TYR A 108 4.34 -5.10 -13.26
CA TYR A 108 5.05 -6.39 -13.32
C TYR A 108 6.53 -6.22 -13.73
N ALA A 109 6.80 -5.41 -14.75
CA ALA A 109 8.18 -5.12 -15.15
C ALA A 109 8.96 -4.41 -14.04
N ARG A 110 8.30 -3.49 -13.31
CA ARG A 110 8.93 -2.74 -12.24
C ARG A 110 9.26 -3.62 -11.04
N ILE A 111 8.35 -4.46 -10.59
CA ILE A 111 8.56 -5.34 -9.44
C ILE A 111 9.67 -6.37 -9.71
N LYS A 112 9.80 -6.86 -10.94
CA LYS A 112 10.93 -7.73 -11.36
C LYS A 112 12.27 -7.01 -11.23
N LYS A 113 12.34 -5.76 -11.65
CA LYS A 113 13.55 -4.93 -11.49
C LYS A 113 13.88 -4.68 -10.01
N LEU A 114 12.88 -4.41 -9.18
CA LEU A 114 13.06 -4.25 -7.73
C LEU A 114 13.58 -5.54 -7.10
N ALA A 115 13.07 -6.71 -7.49
CA ALA A 115 13.54 -8.01 -7.01
C ALA A 115 15.02 -8.23 -7.32
N VAL A 116 15.44 -8.00 -8.56
CA VAL A 116 16.87 -8.10 -8.96
C VAL A 116 17.74 -7.18 -8.11
N PHE A 117 17.28 -5.94 -7.90
CA PHE A 117 18.02 -4.97 -7.11
C PHE A 117 18.16 -5.38 -5.63
N ALA A 118 17.14 -6.05 -5.10
CA ALA A 118 17.14 -6.60 -3.74
C ALA A 118 17.85 -7.96 -3.62
N GLY A 119 18.48 -8.48 -4.68
CA GLY A 119 19.12 -9.79 -4.66
C GLY A 119 18.15 -10.97 -4.63
N VAL A 120 16.87 -10.75 -4.94
CA VAL A 120 15.83 -11.77 -4.95
C VAL A 120 15.58 -12.23 -6.38
N SER A 121 15.40 -13.55 -6.57
CA SER A 121 15.06 -14.09 -7.90
C SER A 121 13.76 -13.47 -8.42
N PRO A 122 13.77 -12.83 -9.61
CA PRO A 122 12.57 -12.24 -10.18
C PRO A 122 11.45 -13.24 -10.42
N ALA A 123 11.76 -14.50 -10.65
CA ALA A 123 10.76 -15.55 -10.82
C ALA A 123 9.89 -15.75 -9.58
N LYS A 124 10.45 -15.52 -8.39
CA LYS A 124 9.79 -15.69 -7.10
C LYS A 124 8.96 -14.46 -6.66
N VAL A 125 8.97 -13.37 -7.42
CA VAL A 125 8.26 -12.14 -7.03
C VAL A 125 7.16 -11.82 -8.04
N THR A 126 5.92 -11.99 -7.60
CA THR A 126 4.72 -11.60 -8.35
C THR A 126 3.72 -10.92 -7.41
N PRO A 127 2.80 -10.10 -7.90
CA PRO A 127 1.76 -9.51 -7.08
C PRO A 127 0.91 -10.54 -6.34
N HIS A 128 0.65 -11.69 -6.95
CA HIS A 128 -0.08 -12.79 -6.30
C HIS A 128 0.68 -13.37 -5.12
N ILE A 129 1.99 -13.57 -5.29
CA ILE A 129 2.85 -14.05 -4.19
C ILE A 129 2.90 -13.02 -3.07
N LEU A 130 3.03 -11.72 -3.35
CA LEU A 130 3.03 -10.69 -2.31
C LEU A 130 1.71 -10.65 -1.54
N ARG A 131 0.59 -10.79 -2.24
CA ARG A 131 -0.73 -10.88 -1.60
C ARG A 131 -0.87 -12.16 -0.76
N HIS A 132 -0.32 -13.28 -1.23
CA HIS A 132 -0.30 -14.53 -0.46
C HIS A 132 0.58 -14.38 0.79
N VAL A 133 1.76 -13.77 0.65
CA VAL A 133 2.66 -13.47 1.79
C VAL A 133 1.96 -12.58 2.81
N PHE A 134 1.25 -11.54 2.39
CA PHE A 134 0.43 -10.71 3.28
C PHE A 134 -0.57 -11.56 4.08
N ALA A 135 -1.37 -12.40 3.41
CA ALA A 135 -2.34 -13.26 4.07
C ALA A 135 -1.69 -14.23 5.06
N THR A 136 -0.58 -14.85 4.66
CA THR A 136 0.17 -15.80 5.50
C THR A 136 0.77 -15.12 6.72
N HIS A 137 1.30 -13.90 6.59
CA HIS A 137 1.87 -13.16 7.71
C HIS A 137 0.79 -12.72 8.72
N LEU A 138 -0.38 -12.30 8.26
CA LEU A 138 -1.48 -11.98 9.15
C LEU A 138 -1.96 -13.23 9.90
N LEU A 139 -2.11 -14.36 9.20
CA LEU A 139 -2.52 -15.63 9.79
C LEU A 139 -1.50 -16.12 10.84
N ALA A 140 -0.20 -16.09 10.49
CA ALA A 140 0.88 -16.44 11.40
C ALA A 140 0.97 -15.51 12.61
N GLY A 141 0.54 -14.26 12.46
CA GLY A 141 0.40 -13.28 13.53
C GLY A 141 -0.80 -13.51 14.46
N GLY A 142 -1.69 -14.45 14.14
CA GLY A 142 -2.88 -14.79 14.94
C GLY A 142 -4.16 -14.11 14.46
N ALA A 143 -4.16 -13.46 13.29
CA ALA A 143 -5.39 -12.95 12.70
C ALA A 143 -6.32 -14.09 12.27
N ASP A 144 -7.62 -13.94 12.51
CA ASP A 144 -8.58 -14.95 12.09
C ASP A 144 -8.76 -14.96 10.55
N LEU A 145 -9.02 -16.14 10.01
CA LEU A 145 -9.13 -16.36 8.57
C LEU A 145 -10.26 -15.55 7.93
N ARG A 146 -11.37 -15.34 8.64
CA ARG A 146 -12.54 -14.61 8.14
C ARG A 146 -12.22 -13.12 7.95
N SER A 147 -11.53 -12.52 8.91
CA SER A 147 -11.04 -11.14 8.80
C SER A 147 -10.08 -10.98 7.63
N ILE A 148 -9.15 -11.92 7.43
CA ILE A 148 -8.23 -11.91 6.29
C ILE A 148 -8.99 -12.02 4.97
N GLN A 149 -9.97 -12.92 4.85
CA GLN A 149 -10.80 -13.08 3.66
C GLN A 149 -11.58 -11.80 3.34
N THR A 150 -12.14 -11.14 4.36
CA THR A 150 -12.86 -9.86 4.22
C THR A 150 -11.92 -8.78 3.68
N MET A 151 -10.74 -8.62 4.25
CA MET A 151 -9.73 -7.64 3.80
C MET A 151 -9.29 -7.92 2.35
N LEU A 152 -9.17 -9.17 1.98
CA LEU A 152 -8.80 -9.58 0.63
C LEU A 152 -9.96 -9.44 -0.38
N GLY A 153 -11.20 -9.28 0.05
CA GLY A 153 -12.36 -9.16 -0.82
C GLY A 153 -12.66 -10.46 -1.55
N HIS A 154 -12.66 -11.58 -0.84
CA HIS A 154 -13.18 -12.85 -1.32
C HIS A 154 -14.71 -12.78 -1.29
N SER A 155 -15.34 -13.01 -2.44
CA SER A 155 -16.71 -12.61 -2.76
C SER A 155 -17.83 -13.42 -2.11
N ASP A 156 -17.55 -14.47 -1.36
CA ASP A 156 -18.59 -15.36 -0.82
C ASP A 156 -19.10 -14.98 0.57
N ILE A 157 -18.59 -13.91 1.16
CA ILE A 157 -19.18 -13.36 2.37
C ILE A 157 -19.66 -11.95 2.03
N ALA A 158 -20.85 -11.93 1.42
CA ALA A 158 -21.61 -10.71 1.22
C ALA A 158 -21.87 -10.09 2.59
N THR A 159 -21.51 -8.86 2.77
CA THR A 159 -22.46 -7.84 3.17
C THR A 159 -21.73 -6.54 3.33
N THR A 160 -22.09 -5.63 2.45
CA THR A 160 -21.81 -4.19 2.55
C THR A 160 -22.61 -3.58 3.72
N GLU A 161 -23.06 -4.39 4.65
CA GLU A 161 -23.75 -3.91 5.83
C GLU A 161 -22.78 -3.77 6.99
N ILE A 162 -22.61 -2.51 7.38
CA ILE A 162 -22.07 -2.08 8.66
C ILE A 162 -20.54 -2.24 8.78
N TYR A 163 -19.79 -1.46 8.03
CA TYR A 163 -18.49 -1.00 8.53
C TYR A 163 -18.72 0.05 9.62
N THR A 164 -19.15 -0.41 10.78
CA THR A 164 -19.19 0.42 11.96
C THR A 164 -17.75 0.72 12.42
N HIS A 165 -17.54 1.81 13.12
CA HIS A 165 -16.24 2.15 13.73
C HIS A 165 -15.61 0.96 14.46
N VAL A 166 -16.41 0.07 15.06
CA VAL A 166 -15.96 -1.13 15.77
C VAL A 166 -15.23 -2.13 14.84
N VAL A 167 -15.72 -2.32 13.62
CA VAL A 167 -15.05 -3.23 12.64
C VAL A 167 -13.78 -2.58 12.11
N ALA A 168 -13.79 -1.27 11.86
CA ALA A 168 -12.61 -0.53 11.44
C ALA A 168 -11.50 -0.59 12.50
N ASP A 169 -11.84 -0.40 13.77
CA ASP A 169 -10.90 -0.50 14.89
C ASP A 169 -10.33 -1.91 15.04
N HIS A 170 -11.17 -2.94 14.87
CA HIS A 170 -10.72 -4.32 14.92
C HIS A 170 -9.74 -4.65 13.78
N LEU A 171 -10.04 -4.26 12.56
CA LEU A 171 -9.16 -4.47 11.39
C LEU A 171 -7.85 -3.69 11.54
N THR A 172 -7.91 -2.46 12.07
CA THR A 172 -6.70 -1.66 12.34
C THR A 172 -5.81 -2.34 13.37
N LYS A 173 -6.37 -2.86 14.47
CA LYS A 173 -5.63 -3.63 15.47
C LYS A 173 -5.00 -4.88 14.87
N LEU A 174 -5.70 -5.63 14.03
CA LEU A 174 -5.17 -6.82 13.37
C LEU A 174 -3.91 -6.50 12.54
N VAL A 175 -3.91 -5.41 11.79
CA VAL A 175 -2.73 -5.00 11.01
C VAL A 175 -1.61 -4.48 11.90
N VAL A 176 -1.92 -3.66 12.89
CA VAL A 176 -0.91 -3.10 13.82
C VAL A 176 -0.26 -4.20 14.66
N ASP A 177 -1.03 -5.16 15.15
CA ASP A 177 -0.55 -6.19 16.08
C ASP A 177 0.13 -7.35 15.36
N HIS A 178 -0.31 -7.70 14.15
CA HIS A 178 0.09 -8.92 13.46
C HIS A 178 0.92 -8.69 12.18
N HIS A 179 1.01 -7.47 11.67
CA HIS A 179 1.80 -7.18 10.48
C HIS A 179 3.29 -6.99 10.82
N PRO A 180 4.24 -7.68 10.15
CA PRO A 180 5.67 -7.62 10.48
C PRO A 180 6.26 -6.21 10.49
N LEU A 181 5.83 -5.34 9.59
CA LEU A 181 6.32 -3.96 9.49
C LEU A 181 5.82 -3.03 10.61
N SER A 182 4.80 -3.40 11.37
CA SER A 182 4.36 -2.61 12.53
C SER A 182 5.25 -2.80 13.77
N LYS A 183 6.03 -3.88 13.82
CA LYS A 183 6.94 -4.21 14.95
C LYS A 183 8.36 -3.64 14.79
N GLY A 184 8.72 -3.11 13.63
CA GLY A 184 10.11 -2.82 13.24
C GLY A 184 10.76 -1.55 13.80
N ARG A 185 10.13 -0.77 14.69
CA ARG A 185 10.70 0.52 15.18
C ARG A 185 10.78 0.67 16.70
N ARG A 186 10.50 -0.36 17.48
CA ARG A 186 10.54 -0.24 18.96
C ARG A 186 11.90 -0.51 19.63
N ASN A 187 12.96 -0.92 18.90
CA ASN A 187 14.21 -1.39 19.52
C ASN A 187 15.48 -0.56 19.26
N SER A 188 15.37 0.74 18.96
CA SER A 188 16.57 1.57 18.85
C SER A 188 16.65 2.77 19.82
N SER A 189 15.83 2.76 20.89
CA SER A 189 15.93 3.81 21.92
C SER A 189 15.91 3.16 23.29
N GLY A 190 17.06 2.79 23.81
CA GLY A 190 17.13 2.36 25.20
C GLY A 190 18.26 1.41 25.54
N LYS A 191 19.51 1.87 25.47
CA LYS A 191 20.58 1.48 26.39
C LYS A 191 21.71 2.48 26.30
N ILE A 192 21.57 3.57 26.99
CA ILE A 192 22.73 4.28 27.49
C ILE A 192 22.92 3.78 28.91
N SER A 193 23.82 2.85 29.06
CA SER A 193 24.26 2.38 30.37
C SER A 193 25.14 3.46 30.96
N SER A 194 24.67 4.04 32.05
CA SER A 194 25.51 4.75 33.01
C SER A 194 26.31 3.70 33.77
N GLU A 195 27.56 3.54 33.46
CA GLU A 195 28.58 3.07 34.40
C GLU A 195 29.70 4.07 34.39
N GLY A 196 29.77 4.81 35.45
CA GLY A 196 30.84 5.68 35.83
C GLY A 196 30.98 5.70 37.32
N GLN A 197 31.71 4.78 37.86
CA GLN A 197 32.69 4.97 38.94
C GLN A 197 33.30 3.64 39.31
#